data_18717c6696ada3d24d10edc1ae06b60b
#
_entry.id   18717c6696ada3d24d10edc1ae06b60b
#
_cell.length_a   1.000
_cell.length_b   1.000
_cell.length_c   1.000
_cell.angle_alpha   90.00
_cell.angle_beta   90.00
_cell.angle_gamma   90.00
#
_symmetry.space_group_name_H-M   'P 1'
#
loop_
_entity.id
_entity.type
_entity.pdbx_description
1 polymer ?
#
loop_
_entity_poly.entity_id
_entity_poly.type
_entity_poly.pdbx_seq_one_letter_code
_entity_poly.pdbx_strand_id
1 'polypeptide(L)'
;MKFKLYLTTCLLVLGLSCAHAVPAKKGVKRTIKLADGTSVVAELKGDEFASYWQADDGKCYVQDIDSRTFKITDKAQVVNRGLAKRQKANDERIKRFAKRGPKREITGAFSHFTGTKKGLIILVNFKDVKFGRTHTRTMFDNIANKIGFTNSLGFKGSVKDYFLAQSNGQFELDFDVVGPYTLSQNMAYYGAHTKDGDVDAKAGHMVLEACQMADKDVNYKDYDWDGDGEVDQVFVIYAGFGEADGGSEDTIWPHESMLSASTVGKRYETKDGVNVNTYACGNENTYDMLGRSRINGIGTICHEFSHCLGYPDLYDTNYGGNFGMGSFDLMCSGSYNGESFCPPNYSAYEKWIAGWITPIVLDKPASVKGMQAQDVKYGQAFVVYNDNNKNEYYLIENRQQSVGIWDKLLPASGMMITHVDYDKNIWELNNVNTIVNYSNQYGPGYAYLDNDHQRLTIFHADNEEGASTKSQAGDLYPFNGNNSLTDTSSPAATIYQGGTTMGKPITNITQNEDGSIDFDFMGGSNDNIITGIHFVENDEMSSFGQGVYSLDGRYMGTSANGLEKGIYIVNGKKIVK
;
A
#
# COMPACT_ATOMS: atom_id res chain seq x y z
N MET A 1 -47.77 44.73 -1.72
CA MET A 1 -47.47 43.43 -2.32
C MET A 1 -45.98 43.32 -2.49
N LYS A 2 -45.33 42.53 -1.63
CA LYS A 2 -43.87 42.29 -1.70
C LYS A 2 -43.67 40.91 -2.31
N PHE A 3 -43.12 40.87 -3.52
CA PHE A 3 -42.70 39.65 -4.18
C PHE A 3 -41.37 39.19 -3.52
N LYS A 4 -41.40 38.02 -2.87
CA LYS A 4 -40.20 37.29 -2.45
C LYS A 4 -39.75 36.46 -3.64
N LEU A 5 -38.60 36.83 -4.20
CA LEU A 5 -37.85 36.06 -5.19
C LEU A 5 -37.14 34.92 -4.45
N TYR A 6 -37.58 33.68 -4.61
CA TYR A 6 -36.83 32.51 -4.19
C TYR A 6 -35.80 32.19 -5.26
N LEU A 7 -34.55 32.52 -4.94
CA LEU A 7 -33.40 32.08 -5.70
C LEU A 7 -33.13 30.62 -5.35
N THR A 8 -33.59 29.69 -6.20
CA THR A 8 -33.28 28.28 -6.08
C THR A 8 -31.88 28.07 -6.63
N THR A 9 -30.90 28.05 -5.73
CA THR A 9 -29.53 27.66 -6.06
C THR A 9 -29.53 26.16 -6.30
N CYS A 10 -29.54 25.73 -7.57
CA CYS A 10 -29.17 24.38 -7.94
C CYS A 10 -27.68 24.20 -7.59
N LEU A 11 -27.40 23.59 -6.44
CA LEU A 11 -26.09 22.99 -6.21
C LEU A 11 -25.96 21.82 -7.20
N LEU A 12 -25.22 22.04 -8.27
CA LEU A 12 -24.59 20.93 -9.00
C LEU A 12 -23.57 20.31 -8.03
N VAL A 13 -23.95 19.22 -7.41
CA VAL A 13 -23.01 18.31 -6.72
C VAL A 13 -22.26 17.59 -7.85
N LEU A 14 -21.16 18.19 -8.31
CA LEU A 14 -20.16 17.47 -9.08
C LEU A 14 -19.58 16.41 -8.16
N GLY A 15 -19.91 15.16 -8.40
CA GLY A 15 -19.32 14.02 -7.73
C GLY A 15 -17.82 14.03 -7.97
N LEU A 16 -17.06 13.99 -6.90
CA LEU A 16 -15.60 14.06 -6.91
C LEU A 16 -15.07 12.73 -6.43
N SER A 17 -14.18 12.14 -7.22
CA SER A 17 -13.56 10.86 -6.97
C SER A 17 -12.53 10.93 -5.84
N CYS A 18 -12.71 10.09 -4.82
CA CYS A 18 -11.61 9.70 -3.94
C CYS A 18 -10.88 8.58 -4.67
N ALA A 19 -9.69 8.80 -5.11
CA ALA A 19 -8.88 7.80 -5.74
C ALA A 19 -7.54 7.66 -5.01
N HIS A 20 -7.05 6.44 -4.95
CA HIS A 20 -5.70 6.07 -4.60
C HIS A 20 -5.16 5.26 -5.76
N ALA A 21 -3.90 5.39 -6.10
CA ALA A 21 -3.36 4.64 -7.21
C ALA A 21 -1.88 4.37 -7.07
N VAL A 22 -1.41 3.33 -7.77
CA VAL A 22 0.02 3.15 -7.96
C VAL A 22 0.64 4.42 -8.57
N PRO A 23 1.82 4.86 -8.11
CA PRO A 23 2.54 5.96 -8.76
C PRO A 23 2.96 5.55 -10.18
N ALA A 24 3.26 6.51 -11.04
CA ALA A 24 3.83 6.22 -12.37
C ALA A 24 5.02 5.26 -12.24
N LYS A 25 5.03 4.19 -13.04
CA LYS A 25 6.11 3.21 -13.07
C LYS A 25 7.43 3.89 -13.43
N LYS A 26 8.43 3.79 -12.56
CA LYS A 26 9.74 4.43 -12.76
C LYS A 26 10.41 3.95 -14.04
N GLY A 27 11.06 4.88 -14.77
CA GLY A 27 11.79 4.57 -15.98
C GLY A 27 10.93 4.39 -17.24
N VAL A 28 9.62 4.59 -17.16
CA VAL A 28 8.74 4.61 -18.34
C VAL A 28 9.05 5.87 -19.15
N LYS A 29 9.82 5.71 -20.22
CA LYS A 29 10.18 6.80 -21.15
C LYS A 29 9.47 6.60 -22.49
N ARG A 30 8.96 7.70 -23.04
CA ARG A 30 8.32 7.75 -24.37
C ARG A 30 8.86 8.93 -25.16
N THR A 31 8.95 8.76 -26.48
CA THR A 31 9.16 9.89 -27.39
C THR A 31 7.83 10.56 -27.63
N ILE A 32 7.66 11.77 -27.08
CA ILE A 32 6.47 12.61 -27.23
C ILE A 32 6.67 13.61 -28.38
N LYS A 33 5.60 13.92 -29.13
CA LYS A 33 5.63 14.83 -30.28
C LYS A 33 5.03 16.19 -29.88
N LEU A 34 5.78 17.27 -30.09
CA LEU A 34 5.35 18.62 -29.82
C LEU A 34 4.55 19.22 -31.00
N ALA A 35 3.83 20.32 -30.76
CA ALA A 35 3.01 20.99 -31.78
C ALA A 35 3.80 21.53 -32.97
N ASP A 36 5.08 21.86 -32.79
CA ASP A 36 5.98 22.30 -33.85
C ASP A 36 6.59 21.15 -34.68
N GLY A 37 6.19 19.90 -34.37
CA GLY A 37 6.68 18.71 -35.04
C GLY A 37 7.96 18.12 -34.46
N THR A 38 8.61 18.79 -33.51
CA THR A 38 9.78 18.22 -32.80
C THR A 38 9.38 17.09 -31.87
N SER A 39 10.35 16.24 -31.52
CA SER A 39 10.14 15.10 -30.63
C SER A 39 11.08 15.19 -29.42
N VAL A 40 10.58 14.83 -28.24
CA VAL A 40 11.31 14.84 -26.98
C VAL A 40 11.15 13.50 -26.30
N VAL A 41 12.24 12.94 -25.75
CA VAL A 41 12.15 11.78 -24.87
C VAL A 41 11.86 12.28 -23.45
N ALA A 42 10.78 11.81 -22.86
CA ALA A 42 10.36 12.19 -21.53
C ALA A 42 9.90 10.97 -20.72
N GLU A 43 10.03 11.06 -19.40
CA GLU A 43 9.59 10.04 -18.44
C GLU A 43 8.25 10.43 -17.84
N LEU A 44 7.33 9.47 -17.73
CA LEU A 44 6.06 9.65 -17.05
C LEU A 44 6.26 9.88 -15.56
N LYS A 45 5.60 10.88 -15.01
CA LYS A 45 5.55 11.19 -13.58
C LYS A 45 4.10 11.42 -13.18
N GLY A 46 3.80 11.08 -11.94
CA GLY A 46 2.49 11.40 -11.39
C GLY A 46 1.70 10.19 -10.91
N ASP A 47 0.41 10.44 -10.74
CA ASP A 47 -0.64 9.49 -10.37
C ASP A 47 -1.97 9.87 -11.05
N GLU A 48 -3.07 9.27 -10.62
CA GLU A 48 -4.42 9.50 -11.13
C GLU A 48 -4.95 10.93 -10.94
N PHE A 49 -4.36 11.71 -10.06
CA PHE A 49 -4.76 13.12 -9.84
C PHE A 49 -3.98 14.09 -10.72
N ALA A 50 -2.71 13.77 -10.99
CA ALA A 50 -1.83 14.65 -11.76
C ALA A 50 -0.72 13.85 -12.45
N SER A 51 -0.80 13.72 -13.76
CA SER A 51 0.24 13.13 -14.60
C SER A 51 0.88 14.13 -15.54
N TYR A 52 2.17 13.96 -15.80
CA TYR A 52 2.94 14.76 -16.74
C TYR A 52 4.18 14.00 -17.21
N TRP A 53 4.70 14.40 -18.35
CA TRP A 53 5.94 13.88 -18.90
C TRP A 53 7.09 14.83 -18.61
N GLN A 54 8.20 14.33 -18.06
CA GLN A 54 9.38 15.13 -17.73
C GLN A 54 10.58 14.70 -18.56
N ALA A 55 11.17 15.64 -19.29
CA ALA A 55 12.41 15.41 -20.02
C ALA A 55 13.64 15.51 -19.10
N ASP A 56 14.78 14.98 -19.58
CA ASP A 56 16.04 14.98 -18.80
C ASP A 56 16.55 16.42 -18.52
N ASP A 57 16.11 17.44 -19.27
CA ASP A 57 16.39 18.87 -19.02
C ASP A 57 15.46 19.51 -17.96
N GLY A 58 14.59 18.71 -17.35
CA GLY A 58 13.64 19.14 -16.32
C GLY A 58 12.35 19.77 -16.84
N LYS A 59 12.21 20.00 -18.14
CA LYS A 59 10.96 20.52 -18.72
C LYS A 59 9.85 19.50 -18.60
N CYS A 60 8.64 19.99 -18.26
CA CYS A 60 7.45 19.19 -18.12
C CYS A 60 6.48 19.42 -19.28
N TYR A 61 5.77 18.37 -19.66
CA TYR A 61 4.87 18.35 -20.81
C TYR A 61 3.56 17.65 -20.44
N VAL A 62 2.46 18.17 -20.99
CA VAL A 62 1.13 17.55 -20.96
C VAL A 62 0.58 17.46 -22.37
N GLN A 63 -0.26 16.46 -22.64
CA GLN A 63 -0.90 16.33 -23.93
C GLN A 63 -2.00 17.38 -24.10
N ASP A 64 -2.04 17.99 -25.27
CA ASP A 64 -3.17 18.78 -25.73
C ASP A 64 -4.19 17.83 -26.38
N ILE A 65 -5.40 17.79 -25.83
CA ILE A 65 -6.42 16.81 -26.17
C ILE A 65 -6.92 16.95 -27.63
N ASP A 66 -7.00 18.18 -28.10
CA ASP A 66 -7.55 18.44 -29.45
C ASP A 66 -6.52 18.09 -30.53
N SER A 67 -5.26 18.47 -30.34
CA SER A 67 -4.18 18.24 -31.30
C SER A 67 -3.45 16.90 -31.13
N ARG A 68 -3.61 16.26 -29.98
CA ARG A 68 -2.86 15.06 -29.56
C ARG A 68 -1.34 15.25 -29.55
N THR A 69 -0.88 16.49 -29.58
CA THR A 69 0.53 16.87 -29.41
C THR A 69 0.80 17.31 -27.98
N PHE A 70 2.07 17.36 -27.62
CA PHE A 70 2.45 17.76 -26.27
C PHE A 70 2.87 19.22 -26.24
N LYS A 71 2.56 19.90 -25.16
CA LYS A 71 2.95 21.29 -24.88
C LYS A 71 3.67 21.36 -23.55
N ILE A 72 4.62 22.31 -23.48
CA ILE A 72 5.31 22.62 -22.22
C ILE A 72 4.27 23.11 -21.20
N THR A 73 4.42 22.64 -19.97
CA THR A 73 3.60 23.04 -18.83
C THR A 73 4.47 23.38 -17.64
N ASP A 74 3.92 24.16 -16.72
CA ASP A 74 4.52 24.35 -15.40
C ASP A 74 4.15 23.16 -14.49
N LYS A 75 5.17 22.48 -13.97
CA LYS A 75 4.99 21.38 -13.01
C LYS A 75 4.08 21.79 -11.85
N ALA A 76 4.31 23.00 -11.28
CA ALA A 76 3.53 23.47 -10.14
C ALA A 76 2.04 23.62 -10.46
N GLN A 77 1.69 24.04 -11.68
CA GLN A 77 0.28 24.13 -12.08
C GLN A 77 -0.40 22.77 -12.18
N VAL A 78 0.30 21.74 -12.69
CA VAL A 78 -0.24 20.38 -12.79
C VAL A 78 -0.43 19.81 -11.37
N VAL A 79 0.61 19.90 -10.54
CA VAL A 79 0.59 19.42 -9.16
C VAL A 79 -0.49 20.11 -8.33
N ASN A 80 -0.60 21.44 -8.38
CA ASN A 80 -1.62 22.19 -7.62
C ASN A 80 -3.05 21.82 -8.03
N ARG A 81 -3.29 21.53 -9.32
CA ARG A 81 -4.61 21.01 -9.76
C ARG A 81 -4.88 19.63 -9.19
N GLY A 82 -3.90 18.74 -9.22
CA GLY A 82 -3.99 17.41 -8.63
C GLY A 82 -4.27 17.48 -7.12
N LEU A 83 -3.54 18.31 -6.39
CA LEU A 83 -3.75 18.53 -4.95
C LEU A 83 -5.17 19.03 -4.65
N ALA A 84 -5.69 19.97 -5.44
CA ALA A 84 -7.07 20.45 -5.25
C ALA A 84 -8.12 19.33 -5.48
N LYS A 85 -7.88 18.44 -6.44
CA LYS A 85 -8.75 17.27 -6.69
C LYS A 85 -8.65 16.26 -5.56
N ARG A 86 -7.43 15.95 -5.11
CA ARG A 86 -7.18 15.06 -3.99
C ARG A 86 -7.84 15.56 -2.70
N GLN A 87 -7.77 16.87 -2.43
CA GLN A 87 -8.45 17.46 -1.27
C GLN A 87 -9.95 17.21 -1.29
N LYS A 88 -10.60 17.40 -2.43
CA LYS A 88 -12.04 17.11 -2.57
C LYS A 88 -12.34 15.62 -2.38
N ALA A 89 -11.49 14.76 -2.90
CA ALA A 89 -11.57 13.32 -2.72
C ALA A 89 -11.50 12.95 -1.22
N ASN A 90 -10.56 13.55 -0.50
CA ASN A 90 -10.37 13.33 0.92
C ASN A 90 -11.56 13.82 1.76
N ASP A 91 -12.21 14.93 1.40
CA ASP A 91 -13.42 15.40 2.09
C ASP A 91 -14.55 14.36 2.07
N GLU A 92 -14.73 13.65 0.96
CA GLU A 92 -15.72 12.56 0.88
C GLU A 92 -15.28 11.31 1.63
N ARG A 93 -13.98 11.01 1.63
CA ARG A 93 -13.40 9.90 2.42
C ARG A 93 -13.58 10.12 3.91
N ILE A 94 -13.30 11.32 4.42
CA ILE A 94 -13.52 11.69 5.83
C ILE A 94 -14.98 11.50 6.21
N LYS A 95 -15.93 11.91 5.37
CA LYS A 95 -17.37 11.70 5.61
C LYS A 95 -17.74 10.21 5.68
N ARG A 96 -17.11 9.36 4.86
CA ARG A 96 -17.33 7.90 4.89
C ARG A 96 -16.79 7.28 6.17
N PHE A 97 -15.57 7.62 6.57
CA PHE A 97 -14.96 7.11 7.79
C PHE A 97 -15.69 7.56 9.05
N ALA A 98 -16.25 8.76 9.07
CA ALA A 98 -17.08 9.22 10.18
C ALA A 98 -18.33 8.35 10.42
N LYS A 99 -18.83 7.65 9.37
CA LYS A 99 -19.97 6.73 9.50
C LYS A 99 -19.56 5.33 9.98
N ARG A 100 -18.35 4.87 9.65
CA ARG A 100 -17.82 3.55 10.04
C ARG A 100 -17.16 3.57 11.44
N GLY A 101 -17.15 4.72 12.14
CA GLY A 101 -16.44 4.92 13.39
C GLY A 101 -14.94 5.19 13.17
N PRO A 102 -14.20 5.55 14.24
CA PRO A 102 -12.80 5.85 14.13
C PRO A 102 -12.05 4.61 13.60
N LYS A 103 -11.43 4.73 12.44
CA LYS A 103 -10.35 3.83 12.09
C LYS A 103 -9.31 3.97 13.16
N ARG A 104 -8.90 2.84 13.65
CA ARG A 104 -8.17 2.67 14.86
C ARG A 104 -6.98 3.57 15.07
N GLU A 105 -6.89 4.02 16.29
CA GLU A 105 -5.63 4.15 17.01
C GLU A 105 -4.86 2.81 16.92
N ILE A 106 -3.56 2.86 16.88
CA ILE A 106 -2.52 1.84 16.67
C ILE A 106 -2.72 0.49 17.41
N THR A 107 -3.77 0.25 18.15
CA THR A 107 -3.87 -0.80 19.15
C THR A 107 -4.84 -1.94 18.86
N GLY A 108 -5.07 -2.30 17.63
CA GLY A 108 -5.80 -3.54 17.47
C GLY A 108 -6.32 -3.88 16.07
N ALA A 109 -6.41 -5.17 15.80
CA ALA A 109 -6.82 -5.81 14.57
C ALA A 109 -8.19 -5.37 14.05
N PHE A 110 -8.31 -5.17 12.76
CA PHE A 110 -9.60 -5.17 12.11
C PHE A 110 -10.12 -6.62 12.10
N SER A 111 -11.13 -6.92 12.91
CA SER A 111 -11.63 -8.29 13.07
C SER A 111 -12.13 -8.91 11.76
N HIS A 112 -12.48 -8.10 10.76
CA HIS A 112 -12.91 -8.55 9.45
C HIS A 112 -11.76 -8.96 8.50
N PHE A 113 -10.50 -8.68 8.85
CA PHE A 113 -9.32 -9.12 8.09
C PHE A 113 -8.75 -10.44 8.62
N THR A 114 -9.64 -11.35 8.99
CA THR A 114 -9.30 -12.70 9.41
C THR A 114 -10.23 -13.74 8.77
N GLY A 115 -9.77 -14.99 8.70
CA GLY A 115 -10.50 -16.08 8.05
C GLY A 115 -10.50 -15.96 6.53
N THR A 116 -11.29 -16.79 5.87
CA THR A 116 -11.44 -16.76 4.41
C THR A 116 -12.51 -15.74 4.04
N LYS A 117 -12.16 -14.80 3.17
CA LYS A 117 -13.05 -13.80 2.60
C LYS A 117 -13.11 -13.95 1.08
N LYS A 118 -14.28 -13.73 0.50
CA LYS A 118 -14.43 -13.71 -0.94
C LYS A 118 -14.06 -12.34 -1.52
N GLY A 119 -13.23 -12.34 -2.57
CA GLY A 119 -12.98 -11.17 -3.41
C GLY A 119 -13.69 -11.30 -4.76
N LEU A 120 -13.95 -10.18 -5.43
CA LEU A 120 -14.55 -10.18 -6.76
C LEU A 120 -13.63 -9.51 -7.77
N ILE A 121 -13.24 -10.25 -8.81
CA ILE A 121 -12.52 -9.71 -9.97
C ILE A 121 -13.45 -9.78 -11.19
N ILE A 122 -13.74 -8.63 -11.80
CA ILE A 122 -14.54 -8.52 -13.02
C ILE A 122 -13.63 -8.17 -14.19
N LEU A 123 -13.57 -9.05 -15.19
CA LEU A 123 -12.82 -8.81 -16.42
C LEU A 123 -13.66 -8.05 -17.43
N VAL A 124 -13.12 -6.97 -18.01
CA VAL A 124 -13.85 -6.20 -19.02
C VAL A 124 -13.01 -5.95 -20.28
N ASN A 125 -13.68 -6.13 -21.43
CA ASN A 125 -13.22 -5.64 -22.72
C ASN A 125 -13.89 -4.29 -23.00
N PHE A 126 -13.18 -3.41 -23.69
CA PHE A 126 -13.81 -2.26 -24.35
C PHE A 126 -14.35 -2.66 -25.72
N LYS A 127 -15.12 -1.77 -26.34
CA LYS A 127 -15.64 -2.00 -27.69
C LYS A 127 -14.51 -2.19 -28.70
N ASP A 128 -13.42 -1.44 -28.55
CA ASP A 128 -12.26 -1.39 -29.44
C ASP A 128 -11.03 -2.15 -28.93
N VAL A 129 -10.91 -2.40 -27.62
CA VAL A 129 -9.77 -3.12 -27.00
C VAL A 129 -10.25 -4.39 -26.33
N LYS A 130 -9.60 -5.51 -26.63
CA LYS A 130 -9.92 -6.84 -26.09
C LYS A 130 -8.71 -7.44 -25.41
N PHE A 131 -8.96 -8.33 -24.44
CA PHE A 131 -7.91 -9.16 -23.86
C PHE A 131 -7.14 -9.94 -24.93
N GLY A 132 -5.84 -10.10 -24.70
CA GLY A 132 -4.98 -10.95 -25.51
C GLY A 132 -5.50 -12.39 -25.57
N ARG A 133 -5.29 -13.08 -26.70
CA ARG A 133 -5.83 -14.45 -26.91
C ARG A 133 -5.40 -15.46 -25.84
N THR A 134 -4.24 -15.27 -25.24
CA THR A 134 -3.69 -16.12 -24.18
C THR A 134 -4.08 -15.65 -22.78
N HIS A 135 -4.62 -14.44 -22.64
CA HIS A 135 -5.02 -13.84 -21.37
C HIS A 135 -6.48 -14.19 -21.09
N THR A 136 -6.70 -15.44 -20.76
CA THR A 136 -8.05 -16.00 -20.51
C THR A 136 -8.49 -15.77 -19.07
N ARG A 137 -9.80 -15.91 -18.81
CA ARG A 137 -10.35 -15.90 -17.44
C ARG A 137 -9.59 -16.88 -16.53
N THR A 138 -9.31 -18.09 -17.01
CA THR A 138 -8.55 -19.10 -16.25
C THR A 138 -7.13 -18.62 -15.90
N MET A 139 -6.49 -17.82 -16.76
CA MET A 139 -5.19 -17.22 -16.44
C MET A 139 -5.33 -16.23 -15.28
N PHE A 140 -6.31 -15.35 -15.32
CA PHE A 140 -6.55 -14.39 -14.22
C PHE A 140 -6.99 -15.09 -12.93
N ASP A 141 -7.79 -16.15 -13.02
CA ASP A 141 -8.13 -16.99 -11.88
C ASP A 141 -6.87 -17.64 -11.25
N ASN A 142 -5.95 -18.15 -12.07
CA ASN A 142 -4.67 -18.67 -11.56
C ASN A 142 -3.81 -17.57 -10.91
N ILE A 143 -3.75 -16.37 -11.50
CA ILE A 143 -3.03 -15.22 -10.93
C ILE A 143 -3.62 -14.82 -9.58
N ALA A 144 -4.94 -14.87 -9.45
CA ALA A 144 -5.63 -14.50 -8.21
C ALA A 144 -5.54 -15.58 -7.13
N ASN A 145 -5.81 -16.86 -7.47
CA ASN A 145 -6.18 -17.90 -6.51
C ASN A 145 -5.21 -19.07 -6.40
N LYS A 146 -4.42 -19.37 -7.46
CA LYS A 146 -3.68 -20.63 -7.51
C LYS A 146 -2.48 -20.60 -6.57
N ILE A 147 -2.53 -21.40 -5.51
CA ILE A 147 -1.41 -21.57 -4.58
C ILE A 147 -0.16 -22.04 -5.33
N GLY A 148 0.97 -21.34 -5.09
CA GLY A 148 2.24 -21.60 -5.74
C GLY A 148 2.24 -21.32 -7.25
N PHE A 149 1.34 -20.47 -7.75
CA PHE A 149 1.32 -20.06 -9.16
C PHE A 149 2.70 -19.58 -9.58
N THR A 150 3.18 -20.08 -10.70
CA THR A 150 4.46 -19.64 -11.28
C THR A 150 4.18 -18.98 -12.62
N ASN A 151 4.58 -17.72 -12.78
CA ASN A 151 4.40 -16.97 -14.01
C ASN A 151 5.49 -17.27 -15.06
N SER A 152 5.37 -16.66 -16.22
CA SER A 152 6.32 -16.83 -17.33
C SER A 152 7.74 -16.29 -17.06
N LEU A 153 7.90 -15.46 -16.02
CA LEU A 153 9.20 -14.91 -15.60
C LEU A 153 9.84 -15.75 -14.47
N GLY A 154 9.17 -16.81 -14.03
CA GLY A 154 9.65 -17.70 -12.97
C GLY A 154 9.41 -17.23 -11.54
N PHE A 155 8.68 -16.12 -11.34
CA PHE A 155 8.24 -15.71 -10.00
C PHE A 155 7.09 -16.57 -9.53
N LYS A 156 7.07 -16.87 -8.24
CA LYS A 156 6.05 -17.69 -7.58
C LYS A 156 5.14 -16.82 -6.72
N GLY A 157 3.88 -17.19 -6.68
CA GLY A 157 2.86 -16.62 -5.83
C GLY A 157 1.71 -16.03 -6.63
N SER A 158 0.49 -16.24 -6.11
CA SER A 158 -0.75 -15.60 -6.54
C SER A 158 -1.09 -14.46 -5.58
N VAL A 159 -2.16 -13.70 -5.87
CA VAL A 159 -2.70 -12.72 -4.91
C VAL A 159 -3.09 -13.41 -3.59
N LYS A 160 -3.72 -14.58 -3.66
CA LYS A 160 -4.03 -15.41 -2.47
C LYS A 160 -2.78 -15.77 -1.68
N ASP A 161 -1.71 -16.25 -2.35
CA ASP A 161 -0.43 -16.55 -1.68
C ASP A 161 0.14 -15.33 -0.97
N TYR A 162 0.02 -14.15 -1.59
CA TYR A 162 0.50 -12.90 -1.00
C TYR A 162 -0.18 -12.62 0.34
N PHE A 163 -1.50 -12.51 0.35
CA PHE A 163 -2.24 -12.18 1.58
C PHE A 163 -2.14 -13.27 2.66
N LEU A 164 -2.09 -14.54 2.28
CA LEU A 164 -1.79 -15.64 3.22
C LEU A 164 -0.41 -15.47 3.88
N ALA A 165 0.62 -15.13 3.09
CA ALA A 165 1.96 -14.91 3.62
C ALA A 165 2.00 -13.68 4.54
N GLN A 166 1.43 -12.54 4.11
CA GLN A 166 1.44 -11.32 4.90
C GLN A 166 0.76 -11.47 6.26
N SER A 167 -0.31 -12.25 6.31
CA SER A 167 -1.12 -12.47 7.50
C SER A 167 -0.71 -13.67 8.35
N ASN A 168 0.39 -14.35 8.04
CA ASN A 168 0.75 -15.64 8.65
C ASN A 168 -0.39 -16.68 8.56
N GLY A 169 -1.14 -16.67 7.45
CA GLY A 169 -2.28 -17.55 7.21
C GLY A 169 -3.56 -17.19 7.96
N GLN A 170 -3.62 -16.01 8.58
CA GLN A 170 -4.81 -15.54 9.32
C GLN A 170 -5.89 -14.97 8.40
N PHE A 171 -5.51 -14.46 7.22
CA PHE A 171 -6.40 -13.85 6.25
C PHE A 171 -6.20 -14.47 4.88
N GLU A 172 -7.23 -15.10 4.34
CA GLU A 172 -7.25 -15.74 3.03
C GLU A 172 -8.27 -15.05 2.13
N LEU A 173 -7.84 -14.65 0.94
CA LEU A 173 -8.74 -14.17 -0.11
C LEU A 173 -9.00 -15.28 -1.13
N ASP A 174 -10.27 -15.50 -1.44
CA ASP A 174 -10.74 -16.44 -2.45
C ASP A 174 -11.54 -15.66 -3.50
N PHE A 175 -10.95 -15.46 -4.69
CA PHE A 175 -11.54 -14.59 -5.69
C PHE A 175 -12.48 -15.34 -6.62
N ASP A 176 -13.69 -14.82 -6.78
CA ASP A 176 -14.51 -15.14 -7.93
C ASP A 176 -14.07 -14.26 -9.12
N VAL A 177 -13.60 -14.88 -10.21
CA VAL A 177 -13.19 -14.19 -11.43
C VAL A 177 -14.26 -14.38 -12.51
N VAL A 178 -14.90 -13.29 -12.93
CA VAL A 178 -16.01 -13.33 -13.89
C VAL A 178 -15.77 -12.50 -15.14
N GLY A 179 -16.53 -12.75 -16.19
CA GLY A 179 -16.36 -12.11 -17.50
C GLY A 179 -15.43 -12.95 -18.42
N PRO A 180 -14.76 -12.34 -19.43
CA PRO A 180 -14.77 -10.90 -19.72
C PRO A 180 -16.09 -10.42 -20.34
N TYR A 181 -16.61 -9.33 -19.82
CA TYR A 181 -17.75 -8.62 -20.40
C TYR A 181 -17.25 -7.59 -21.42
N THR A 182 -18.08 -7.27 -22.42
CA THR A 182 -17.72 -6.21 -23.38
C THR A 182 -18.56 -4.97 -23.11
N LEU A 183 -17.87 -3.91 -22.67
CA LEU A 183 -18.47 -2.61 -22.39
C LEU A 183 -19.01 -1.94 -23.65
N SER A 184 -19.95 -1.02 -23.47
CA SER A 184 -20.68 -0.36 -24.56
C SER A 184 -19.86 0.67 -25.33
N GLN A 185 -18.76 1.18 -24.76
CA GLN A 185 -17.95 2.26 -25.33
C GLN A 185 -16.50 1.82 -25.59
N ASN A 186 -15.76 2.65 -26.34
CA ASN A 186 -14.33 2.53 -26.55
C ASN A 186 -13.56 2.88 -25.27
N MET A 187 -12.31 2.40 -25.13
CA MET A 187 -11.45 2.68 -23.99
C MET A 187 -11.34 4.20 -23.72
N ALA A 188 -11.08 4.99 -24.76
CA ALA A 188 -10.96 6.44 -24.64
C ALA A 188 -12.22 7.14 -24.08
N TYR A 189 -13.40 6.55 -24.15
CA TYR A 189 -14.59 7.12 -23.50
C TYR A 189 -14.48 7.10 -21.99
N TYR A 190 -13.85 6.06 -21.42
CA TYR A 190 -13.71 5.89 -19.98
C TYR A 190 -12.41 6.51 -19.43
N GLY A 191 -11.30 6.42 -20.18
CA GLY A 191 -9.96 6.78 -19.72
C GLY A 191 -9.44 8.12 -20.21
N ALA A 192 -9.98 8.70 -21.31
CA ALA A 192 -9.38 9.92 -21.84
C ALA A 192 -9.46 11.09 -20.83
N HIS A 193 -8.38 11.87 -20.80
CA HIS A 193 -8.33 13.09 -20.02
C HIS A 193 -9.35 14.12 -20.53
N THR A 194 -9.86 14.99 -19.66
CA THR A 194 -10.73 16.10 -20.04
C THR A 194 -9.93 17.33 -20.45
N LYS A 195 -10.56 18.28 -21.12
CA LYS A 195 -9.96 19.59 -21.47
C LYS A 195 -9.53 20.39 -20.24
N ASP A 196 -10.20 20.17 -19.12
CA ASP A 196 -9.89 20.78 -17.82
C ASP A 196 -8.75 20.05 -17.09
N GLY A 197 -8.18 19.00 -17.72
CA GLY A 197 -7.05 18.22 -17.21
C GLY A 197 -7.46 17.22 -16.14
N ASP A 198 -8.73 16.76 -16.12
CA ASP A 198 -9.11 15.60 -15.31
C ASP A 198 -8.60 14.34 -15.98
N VAL A 199 -7.91 13.52 -15.21
CA VAL A 199 -7.48 12.19 -15.61
C VAL A 199 -8.68 11.25 -15.41
N ASP A 200 -8.92 10.33 -16.33
CA ASP A 200 -9.88 9.23 -16.18
C ASP A 200 -11.29 9.63 -15.70
N ALA A 201 -11.80 10.74 -16.18
CA ALA A 201 -13.05 11.33 -15.67
C ALA A 201 -14.28 10.39 -15.68
N LYS A 202 -14.22 9.27 -16.42
CA LYS A 202 -15.31 8.30 -16.53
C LYS A 202 -14.90 6.87 -16.12
N ALA A 203 -13.79 6.67 -15.44
CA ALA A 203 -13.41 5.33 -14.96
C ALA A 203 -14.49 4.70 -14.07
N GLY A 204 -15.13 5.49 -13.19
CA GLY A 204 -16.28 5.02 -12.41
C GLY A 204 -17.45 4.50 -13.25
N HIS A 205 -17.68 5.05 -14.45
CA HIS A 205 -18.71 4.53 -15.38
C HIS A 205 -18.34 3.16 -15.96
N MET A 206 -17.02 2.91 -16.20
CA MET A 206 -16.53 1.58 -16.57
C MET A 206 -16.87 0.57 -15.48
N VAL A 207 -16.58 0.89 -14.25
CA VAL A 207 -16.83 0.02 -13.09
C VAL A 207 -18.32 -0.21 -12.88
N LEU A 208 -19.14 0.85 -12.96
CA LEU A 208 -20.60 0.72 -12.84
C LEU A 208 -21.15 -0.25 -13.90
N GLU A 209 -20.75 -0.08 -15.16
CA GLU A 209 -21.20 -0.96 -16.24
C GLU A 209 -20.72 -2.40 -16.04
N ALA A 210 -19.47 -2.58 -15.61
CA ALA A 210 -18.92 -3.89 -15.26
C ALA A 210 -19.73 -4.58 -14.16
N CYS A 211 -20.03 -3.88 -13.08
CA CYS A 211 -20.86 -4.41 -11.98
C CYS A 211 -22.26 -4.77 -12.44
N GLN A 212 -22.90 -3.93 -13.26
CA GLN A 212 -24.23 -4.22 -13.81
C GLN A 212 -24.26 -5.46 -14.71
N MET A 213 -23.18 -5.67 -15.48
CA MET A 213 -23.06 -6.86 -16.33
C MET A 213 -22.78 -8.13 -15.54
N ALA A 214 -22.04 -8.03 -14.43
CA ALA A 214 -21.71 -9.14 -13.55
C ALA A 214 -22.87 -9.58 -12.64
N ASP A 215 -23.85 -8.71 -12.39
CA ASP A 215 -24.96 -8.89 -11.44
C ASP A 215 -25.89 -10.11 -11.72
N LYS A 216 -25.73 -10.74 -12.84
CA LYS A 216 -26.44 -12.00 -13.19
C LYS A 216 -25.59 -13.25 -12.89
N ASP A 217 -24.27 -13.09 -12.68
CA ASP A 217 -23.29 -14.16 -12.59
C ASP A 217 -22.71 -14.30 -11.18
N VAL A 218 -22.95 -13.31 -10.28
CA VAL A 218 -22.45 -13.27 -8.90
C VAL A 218 -23.57 -12.91 -7.92
N ASN A 219 -23.40 -13.29 -6.66
CA ASN A 219 -24.19 -12.79 -5.54
C ASN A 219 -23.35 -11.79 -4.74
N TYR A 220 -23.65 -10.52 -4.87
CA TYR A 220 -22.85 -9.45 -4.25
C TYR A 220 -22.82 -9.48 -2.72
N LYS A 221 -23.78 -10.14 -2.05
CA LYS A 221 -23.74 -10.36 -0.59
C LYS A 221 -22.55 -11.18 -0.12
N ASP A 222 -21.97 -12.00 -0.99
CA ASP A 222 -20.81 -12.83 -0.63
C ASP A 222 -19.54 -11.99 -0.41
N TYR A 223 -19.54 -10.73 -0.87
CA TYR A 223 -18.42 -9.78 -0.79
C TYR A 223 -18.67 -8.64 0.21
N ASP A 224 -19.76 -8.67 0.96
CA ASP A 224 -20.05 -7.83 2.12
C ASP A 224 -19.56 -8.57 3.38
N TRP A 225 -18.30 -8.27 3.80
CA TRP A 225 -17.59 -9.09 4.79
C TRP A 225 -18.04 -8.81 6.22
N ASP A 226 -18.54 -7.61 6.49
CA ASP A 226 -18.96 -7.15 7.83
C ASP A 226 -20.49 -7.01 7.96
N GLY A 227 -21.23 -7.23 6.89
CA GLY A 227 -22.70 -7.24 6.88
C GLY A 227 -23.32 -5.85 6.95
N ASP A 228 -22.58 -4.81 6.55
CA ASP A 228 -23.05 -3.41 6.62
C ASP A 228 -23.95 -3.01 5.43
N GLY A 229 -24.15 -3.93 4.46
CA GLY A 229 -24.94 -3.73 3.26
C GLY A 229 -24.18 -3.04 2.13
N GLU A 230 -22.85 -2.92 2.23
CA GLU A 230 -21.96 -2.42 1.19
C GLU A 230 -20.87 -3.47 0.90
N VAL A 231 -20.64 -3.78 -0.36
CA VAL A 231 -19.55 -4.66 -0.80
C VAL A 231 -18.22 -4.04 -0.41
N ASP A 232 -17.35 -4.80 0.30
CA ASP A 232 -16.08 -4.29 0.78
C ASP A 232 -15.18 -3.86 -0.36
N GLN A 233 -15.15 -4.63 -1.47
CA GLN A 233 -14.41 -4.26 -2.66
C GLN A 233 -14.85 -5.02 -3.91
N VAL A 234 -14.80 -4.33 -5.06
CA VAL A 234 -14.82 -4.91 -6.40
C VAL A 234 -13.53 -4.53 -7.11
N PHE A 235 -12.85 -5.50 -7.72
CA PHE A 235 -11.69 -5.24 -8.57
C PHE A 235 -12.05 -5.44 -10.04
N VAL A 236 -11.79 -4.43 -10.88
CA VAL A 236 -12.03 -4.52 -12.32
C VAL A 236 -10.68 -4.60 -13.06
N ILE A 237 -10.44 -5.71 -13.78
CA ILE A 237 -9.30 -5.80 -14.70
C ILE A 237 -9.80 -5.46 -16.09
N TYR A 238 -9.27 -4.40 -16.68
CA TYR A 238 -9.60 -3.97 -18.02
C TYR A 238 -8.57 -4.37 -19.07
N ALA A 239 -9.03 -4.68 -20.28
CA ALA A 239 -8.19 -5.08 -21.40
C ALA A 239 -7.24 -3.97 -21.85
N GLY A 240 -6.01 -4.31 -22.19
CA GLY A 240 -5.00 -3.40 -22.70
C GLY A 240 -4.04 -2.86 -21.64
N PHE A 241 -3.46 -1.69 -21.92
CA PHE A 241 -2.47 -1.05 -21.06
C PHE A 241 -3.10 -0.02 -20.13
N GLY A 242 -2.46 0.21 -18.99
CA GLY A 242 -2.76 1.31 -18.07
C GLY A 242 -1.86 2.52 -18.31
N GLU A 243 -2.34 3.72 -17.94
CA GLU A 243 -1.56 4.94 -18.10
C GLU A 243 -0.30 4.92 -17.22
N ALA A 244 -0.41 4.46 -15.96
CA ALA A 244 0.71 4.35 -15.02
C ALA A 244 1.88 3.52 -15.56
N ASP A 245 1.61 2.56 -16.44
CA ASP A 245 2.60 1.69 -17.11
C ASP A 245 3.06 2.25 -18.47
N GLY A 246 2.71 3.48 -18.81
CA GLY A 246 3.07 4.13 -20.07
C GLY A 246 2.10 3.93 -21.22
N GLY A 247 0.86 3.56 -20.94
CA GLY A 247 -0.27 3.67 -21.87
C GLY A 247 -0.45 5.10 -22.36
N SER A 248 -1.32 5.28 -23.35
CA SER A 248 -1.65 6.64 -23.81
C SER A 248 -2.60 7.33 -22.82
N GLU A 249 -2.73 8.63 -22.96
CA GLU A 249 -3.67 9.47 -22.20
C GLU A 249 -5.16 9.17 -22.52
N ASP A 250 -5.43 8.14 -23.33
CA ASP A 250 -6.75 7.56 -23.58
C ASP A 250 -7.00 6.29 -22.74
N THR A 251 -5.97 5.78 -22.05
CA THR A 251 -6.06 4.61 -21.19
C THR A 251 -6.35 5.02 -19.75
N ILE A 252 -6.74 4.05 -18.91
CA ILE A 252 -7.14 4.33 -17.53
C ILE A 252 -5.92 4.16 -16.62
N TRP A 253 -5.77 5.01 -15.63
CA TRP A 253 -4.81 4.85 -14.55
C TRP A 253 -5.34 3.78 -13.57
N PRO A 254 -4.56 2.74 -13.20
CA PRO A 254 -4.93 1.84 -12.12
C PRO A 254 -5.14 2.61 -10.82
N HIS A 255 -6.28 2.41 -10.16
CA HIS A 255 -6.60 3.13 -8.92
C HIS A 255 -7.70 2.46 -8.10
N GLU A 256 -7.75 2.80 -6.78
CA GLU A 256 -8.91 2.59 -5.89
C GLU A 256 -9.75 3.84 -5.84
N SER A 257 -11.05 3.70 -5.81
CA SER A 257 -11.98 4.83 -5.68
C SER A 257 -13.40 4.40 -5.25
N MET A 258 -14.33 5.38 -5.26
CA MET A 258 -15.74 5.14 -4.97
C MET A 258 -16.64 5.62 -6.09
N LEU A 259 -17.65 4.83 -6.44
CA LEU A 259 -18.68 5.22 -7.44
C LEU A 259 -19.38 6.52 -7.07
N SER A 260 -19.73 6.70 -5.78
CA SER A 260 -20.41 7.91 -5.30
C SER A 260 -19.54 9.16 -5.37
N ALA A 261 -18.23 9.02 -5.37
CA ALA A 261 -17.27 10.10 -5.47
C ALA A 261 -16.81 10.39 -6.91
N SER A 262 -17.04 9.46 -7.82
CA SER A 262 -16.76 9.60 -9.25
C SER A 262 -17.85 10.44 -9.96
N THR A 263 -17.70 10.62 -11.27
CA THR A 263 -18.74 11.26 -12.12
C THR A 263 -20.05 10.44 -12.21
N VAL A 264 -20.07 9.21 -11.69
CA VAL A 264 -21.31 8.43 -11.47
C VAL A 264 -22.18 9.09 -10.39
N GLY A 265 -21.58 9.64 -9.34
CA GLY A 265 -22.22 10.42 -8.27
C GLY A 265 -23.15 9.61 -7.35
N LYS A 266 -23.14 8.28 -7.41
CA LYS A 266 -23.99 7.41 -6.59
C LYS A 266 -23.42 6.01 -6.50
N ARG A 267 -23.83 5.27 -5.47
CA ARG A 267 -23.59 3.83 -5.32
C ARG A 267 -24.41 3.05 -6.36
N TYR A 268 -23.95 1.83 -6.66
CA TYR A 268 -24.73 0.88 -7.43
C TYR A 268 -25.50 -0.06 -6.47
N GLU A 269 -26.82 0.02 -6.50
CA GLU A 269 -27.69 -0.92 -5.79
C GLU A 269 -27.84 -2.19 -6.63
N THR A 270 -27.33 -3.30 -6.10
CA THR A 270 -27.33 -4.60 -6.78
C THR A 270 -28.68 -5.29 -6.63
N LYS A 271 -28.95 -6.32 -7.45
CA LYS A 271 -30.16 -7.13 -7.33
C LYS A 271 -30.23 -7.92 -6.03
N ASP A 272 -29.08 -8.13 -5.40
CA ASP A 272 -28.97 -8.85 -4.12
C ASP A 272 -29.29 -7.97 -2.91
N GLY A 273 -29.50 -6.66 -3.12
CA GLY A 273 -29.90 -5.71 -2.07
C GLY A 273 -28.74 -5.20 -1.21
N VAL A 274 -27.50 -5.33 -1.68
CA VAL A 274 -26.32 -4.65 -1.16
C VAL A 274 -25.83 -3.61 -2.15
N ASN A 275 -25.01 -2.65 -1.71
CA ASN A 275 -24.50 -1.60 -2.57
C ASN A 275 -23.04 -1.85 -2.95
N VAL A 276 -22.66 -1.56 -4.19
CA VAL A 276 -21.27 -1.39 -4.60
C VAL A 276 -20.94 0.09 -4.61
N ASN A 277 -19.90 0.46 -3.89
CA ASN A 277 -19.37 1.82 -3.85
C ASN A 277 -17.86 1.83 -4.01
N THR A 278 -17.14 1.15 -3.13
CA THR A 278 -15.68 0.99 -3.19
C THR A 278 -15.31 0.05 -4.33
N TYR A 279 -14.36 0.47 -5.14
CA TYR A 279 -13.80 -0.35 -6.21
C TYR A 279 -12.32 -0.07 -6.39
N ALA A 280 -11.61 -1.03 -6.98
CA ALA A 280 -10.31 -0.80 -7.56
C ALA A 280 -10.29 -1.26 -9.01
N CYS A 281 -9.37 -0.77 -9.80
CA CYS A 281 -9.17 -1.23 -11.17
C CYS A 281 -7.69 -1.33 -11.54
N GLY A 282 -7.40 -2.21 -12.50
CA GLY A 282 -6.06 -2.42 -13.01
C GLY A 282 -6.07 -2.92 -14.45
N ASN A 283 -4.94 -2.80 -15.11
CA ASN A 283 -4.74 -3.13 -16.52
C ASN A 283 -4.29 -4.57 -16.74
N GLU A 284 -4.66 -5.11 -17.91
CA GLU A 284 -4.22 -6.42 -18.38
C GLU A 284 -2.71 -6.47 -18.66
N ASN A 285 -2.17 -5.45 -19.34
CA ASN A 285 -0.83 -5.46 -19.90
C ASN A 285 0.06 -4.36 -19.34
N THR A 286 1.32 -4.70 -19.10
CA THR A 286 2.40 -3.76 -18.81
C THR A 286 3.51 -3.86 -19.84
N TYR A 287 4.42 -2.88 -19.87
CA TYR A 287 5.67 -2.98 -20.63
C TYR A 287 6.81 -3.45 -19.71
N ASP A 288 7.59 -4.44 -20.21
CA ASP A 288 8.85 -4.79 -19.56
C ASP A 288 9.94 -3.74 -19.86
N MET A 289 11.10 -3.87 -19.20
CA MET A 289 12.23 -2.94 -19.39
C MET A 289 12.75 -2.86 -20.83
N LEU A 290 12.39 -3.81 -21.69
CA LEU A 290 12.72 -3.83 -23.10
C LEU A 290 11.58 -3.29 -23.99
N GLY A 291 10.52 -2.74 -23.40
CA GLY A 291 9.35 -2.22 -24.09
C GLY A 291 8.46 -3.30 -24.74
N ARG A 292 8.55 -4.56 -24.29
CA ARG A 292 7.69 -5.64 -24.78
C ARG A 292 6.45 -5.76 -23.91
N SER A 293 5.30 -5.95 -24.57
CA SER A 293 4.03 -6.21 -23.88
C SER A 293 4.07 -7.53 -23.10
N ARG A 294 3.61 -7.50 -21.86
CA ARG A 294 3.41 -8.66 -20.98
C ARG A 294 2.11 -8.53 -20.22
N ILE A 295 1.57 -9.66 -19.76
CA ILE A 295 0.50 -9.62 -18.75
C ILE A 295 1.04 -8.92 -17.50
N ASN A 296 0.20 -8.08 -16.87
CA ASN A 296 0.57 -7.41 -15.63
C ASN A 296 0.67 -8.41 -14.48
N GLY A 297 1.51 -8.10 -13.48
CA GLY A 297 1.71 -8.93 -12.30
C GLY A 297 0.65 -8.68 -11.22
N ILE A 298 0.88 -9.29 -10.05
CA ILE A 298 -0.03 -9.17 -8.91
C ILE A 298 0.18 -7.87 -8.11
N GLY A 299 1.31 -7.17 -8.31
CA GLY A 299 1.69 -6.02 -7.47
C GLY A 299 0.65 -4.90 -7.50
N THR A 300 0.15 -4.53 -8.68
CA THR A 300 -0.93 -3.55 -8.82
C THR A 300 -2.22 -4.03 -8.14
N ILE A 301 -2.60 -5.30 -8.33
CA ILE A 301 -3.80 -5.86 -7.69
C ILE A 301 -3.66 -5.80 -6.17
N CYS A 302 -2.50 -6.23 -5.64
CA CYS A 302 -2.26 -6.22 -4.20
C CYS A 302 -2.23 -4.80 -3.63
N HIS A 303 -1.62 -3.83 -4.33
CA HIS A 303 -1.54 -2.44 -3.92
C HIS A 303 -2.95 -1.81 -3.83
N GLU A 304 -3.70 -1.83 -4.93
CA GLU A 304 -5.03 -1.23 -4.98
C GLU A 304 -6.02 -1.93 -4.04
N PHE A 305 -5.88 -3.26 -3.88
CA PHE A 305 -6.69 -3.99 -2.92
C PHE A 305 -6.34 -3.61 -1.47
N SER A 306 -5.09 -3.27 -1.19
CA SER A 306 -4.64 -2.86 0.14
C SER A 306 -5.26 -1.55 0.60
N HIS A 307 -5.59 -0.64 -0.32
CA HIS A 307 -6.35 0.56 0.00
C HIS A 307 -7.73 0.24 0.57
N CYS A 308 -8.36 -0.82 0.10
CA CYS A 308 -9.63 -1.30 0.65
C CYS A 308 -9.50 -1.87 2.06
N LEU A 309 -8.30 -2.39 2.40
CA LEU A 309 -7.95 -2.74 3.78
C LEU A 309 -7.64 -1.50 4.65
N GLY A 310 -7.55 -0.33 4.04
CA GLY A 310 -7.40 0.96 4.72
C GLY A 310 -5.98 1.49 4.79
N TYR A 311 -5.03 0.91 4.06
CA TYR A 311 -3.67 1.43 4.00
C TYR A 311 -3.58 2.66 3.11
N PRO A 312 -2.85 3.71 3.53
CA PRO A 312 -2.54 4.87 2.68
C PRO A 312 -1.40 4.55 1.72
N ASP A 313 -1.22 5.40 0.71
CA ASP A 313 0.02 5.45 -0.04
C ASP A 313 1.19 5.89 0.83
N LEU A 314 2.33 5.21 0.69
CA LEU A 314 3.55 5.50 1.41
C LEU A 314 4.62 6.14 0.53
N TYR A 315 4.25 6.62 -0.67
CA TYR A 315 5.08 7.47 -1.52
C TYR A 315 4.67 8.94 -1.37
N ASP A 316 5.47 9.84 -1.93
CA ASP A 316 5.18 11.28 -1.96
C ASP A 316 4.10 11.60 -3.01
N THR A 317 2.89 11.79 -2.54
CA THR A 317 1.71 11.98 -3.40
C THR A 317 1.63 13.36 -4.07
N ASN A 318 2.54 14.29 -3.78
CA ASN A 318 2.64 15.57 -4.47
C ASN A 318 3.89 15.73 -5.34
N TYR A 319 4.65 14.65 -5.49
CA TYR A 319 5.85 14.56 -6.36
C TYR A 319 6.96 15.55 -5.97
N GLY A 320 7.06 15.88 -4.69
CA GLY A 320 8.10 16.72 -4.12
C GLY A 320 9.48 16.07 -4.19
N GLY A 321 9.50 14.74 -4.23
CA GLY A 321 10.72 13.92 -4.31
C GLY A 321 11.10 13.25 -3.01
N ASN A 322 10.23 13.26 -2.00
CA ASN A 322 10.42 12.52 -0.76
C ASN A 322 10.52 11.01 -1.05
N PHE A 323 11.33 10.32 -0.27
CA PHE A 323 11.59 8.89 -0.46
C PHE A 323 10.36 8.00 -0.19
N GLY A 324 9.61 8.32 0.87
CA GLY A 324 8.56 7.46 1.39
C GLY A 324 9.11 6.15 1.93
N MET A 325 8.65 5.03 1.37
CA MET A 325 9.15 3.68 1.70
C MET A 325 9.90 3.01 0.53
N GLY A 326 10.03 3.71 -0.59
CA GLY A 326 10.79 3.22 -1.75
C GLY A 326 10.30 1.89 -2.31
N SER A 327 11.25 1.04 -2.70
CA SER A 327 10.97 -0.31 -3.19
C SER A 327 10.83 -1.37 -2.07
N PHE A 328 10.91 -0.95 -0.80
CA PHE A 328 10.78 -1.83 0.35
C PHE A 328 9.33 -2.10 0.75
N ASP A 329 8.38 -1.38 0.17
CA ASP A 329 6.99 -1.43 0.58
C ASP A 329 6.02 -1.50 -0.61
N LEU A 330 4.95 -2.31 -0.45
CA LEU A 330 3.91 -2.47 -1.47
C LEU A 330 3.15 -1.16 -1.72
N MET A 331 2.86 -0.39 -0.66
CA MET A 331 2.12 0.88 -0.75
C MET A 331 2.98 2.04 -1.25
N CYS A 332 4.17 1.71 -1.75
CA CYS A 332 5.08 2.60 -2.44
C CYS A 332 5.50 1.98 -3.78
N SER A 333 6.70 2.24 -4.27
CA SER A 333 7.16 1.71 -5.56
C SER A 333 7.47 0.20 -5.58
N GLY A 334 7.40 -0.47 -4.43
CA GLY A 334 7.57 -1.92 -4.33
C GLY A 334 6.54 -2.73 -5.10
N SER A 335 5.34 -2.19 -5.36
CA SER A 335 4.33 -2.82 -6.21
C SER A 335 4.85 -3.19 -7.61
N TYR A 336 5.90 -2.51 -8.09
CA TYR A 336 6.54 -2.77 -9.38
C TYR A 336 7.71 -3.75 -9.32
N ASN A 337 8.11 -4.24 -8.16
CA ASN A 337 9.22 -5.20 -8.05
C ASN A 337 8.94 -6.45 -8.90
N GLY A 338 9.97 -6.90 -9.64
CA GLY A 338 9.84 -8.05 -10.53
C GLY A 338 8.79 -7.87 -11.63
N GLU A 339 8.66 -6.66 -12.15
CA GLU A 339 7.62 -6.30 -13.13
C GLU A 339 6.20 -6.57 -12.59
N SER A 340 5.98 -6.17 -11.35
CA SER A 340 4.77 -6.38 -10.55
C SER A 340 4.46 -7.83 -10.18
N PHE A 341 5.37 -8.78 -10.42
CA PHE A 341 5.17 -10.19 -10.04
C PHE A 341 5.78 -10.60 -8.71
N CYS A 342 6.59 -9.74 -8.10
CA CYS A 342 7.25 -10.02 -6.83
C CYS A 342 7.18 -8.77 -5.93
N PRO A 343 5.98 -8.32 -5.56
CA PRO A 343 5.87 -7.22 -4.58
C PRO A 343 6.54 -7.64 -3.27
N PRO A 344 7.12 -6.70 -2.51
CA PRO A 344 7.74 -7.01 -1.24
C PRO A 344 6.70 -7.41 -0.19
N ASN A 345 7.14 -8.00 0.90
CA ASN A 345 6.30 -8.15 2.07
C ASN A 345 5.76 -6.79 2.53
N TYR A 346 4.57 -6.79 3.14
CA TYR A 346 4.18 -5.67 3.99
C TYR A 346 5.23 -5.41 5.05
N SER A 347 5.42 -4.15 5.38
CA SER A 347 6.22 -3.75 6.53
C SER A 347 5.60 -4.22 7.85
N ALA A 348 6.38 -4.19 8.91
CA ALA A 348 5.86 -4.48 10.25
C ALA A 348 4.71 -3.54 10.64
N TYR A 349 4.69 -2.30 10.13
CA TYR A 349 3.62 -1.34 10.34
C TYR A 349 2.28 -1.87 9.82
N GLU A 350 2.22 -2.26 8.56
CA GLU A 350 0.98 -2.72 7.91
C GLU A 350 0.47 -4.02 8.55
N LYS A 351 1.37 -4.98 8.79
CA LYS A 351 1.02 -6.25 9.47
C LYS A 351 0.48 -6.02 10.89
N TRP A 352 1.04 -5.05 11.60
CA TRP A 352 0.60 -4.69 12.94
C TRP A 352 -0.77 -4.01 12.94
N ILE A 353 -0.98 -3.04 12.05
CA ILE A 353 -2.26 -2.35 11.90
C ILE A 353 -3.38 -3.32 11.49
N ALA A 354 -3.10 -4.29 10.63
CA ALA A 354 -4.04 -5.37 10.31
C ALA A 354 -4.28 -6.33 11.48
N GLY A 355 -3.44 -6.29 12.51
CA GLY A 355 -3.52 -7.19 13.67
C GLY A 355 -2.97 -8.58 13.41
N TRP A 356 -2.18 -8.74 12.35
CA TRP A 356 -1.57 -10.03 12.00
C TRP A 356 -0.31 -10.33 12.79
N ILE A 357 0.37 -9.28 13.29
CA ILE A 357 1.51 -9.38 14.21
C ILE A 357 1.31 -8.44 15.40
N THR A 358 2.08 -8.68 16.47
CA THR A 358 2.23 -7.77 17.60
C THR A 358 3.71 -7.54 17.82
N PRO A 359 4.25 -6.36 17.51
CA PRO A 359 5.65 -6.04 17.75
C PRO A 359 6.00 -6.13 19.24
N ILE A 360 7.21 -6.60 19.52
CA ILE A 360 7.75 -6.69 20.88
C ILE A 360 8.20 -5.29 21.31
N VAL A 361 7.71 -4.82 22.46
CA VAL A 361 8.09 -3.50 22.98
C VAL A 361 9.51 -3.56 23.59
N LEU A 362 10.40 -2.70 23.09
CA LEU A 362 11.71 -2.46 23.70
C LEU A 362 11.64 -1.20 24.54
N ASP A 363 11.61 -1.37 25.88
CA ASP A 363 11.54 -0.29 26.86
C ASP A 363 12.67 -0.33 27.90
N LYS A 364 13.53 -1.36 27.84
CA LYS A 364 14.66 -1.60 28.75
C LYS A 364 15.87 -2.08 27.96
N PRO A 365 17.10 -1.89 28.50
CA PRO A 365 18.31 -2.46 27.90
C PRO A 365 18.16 -3.95 27.60
N ALA A 366 18.47 -4.34 26.38
CA ALA A 366 18.30 -5.71 25.90
C ALA A 366 19.31 -6.04 24.79
N SER A 367 19.77 -7.31 24.76
CA SER A 367 20.48 -7.87 23.61
C SER A 367 19.53 -8.81 22.86
N VAL A 368 19.19 -8.44 21.64
CA VAL A 368 18.35 -9.26 20.76
C VAL A 368 19.25 -10.15 19.93
N LYS A 369 18.94 -11.45 19.89
CA LYS A 369 19.72 -12.45 19.18
C LYS A 369 18.83 -13.23 18.20
N GLY A 370 19.30 -13.37 16.97
CA GLY A 370 18.66 -14.21 15.95
C GLY A 370 17.27 -13.70 15.52
N MET A 371 17.06 -12.37 15.41
CA MET A 371 15.82 -11.81 14.88
C MET A 371 15.57 -12.35 13.48
N GLN A 372 14.47 -13.11 13.31
CA GLN A 372 14.11 -13.75 12.05
C GLN A 372 13.54 -12.75 11.04
N ALA A 373 13.70 -13.08 9.76
CA ALA A 373 13.15 -12.30 8.66
C ALA A 373 11.61 -12.28 8.67
N GLN A 374 11.02 -11.21 8.14
CA GLN A 374 9.56 -11.06 8.05
C GLN A 374 8.88 -12.10 7.14
N ASP A 375 9.62 -12.69 6.21
CA ASP A 375 9.11 -13.69 5.26
C ASP A 375 9.13 -15.13 5.80
N VAL A 376 9.58 -15.35 7.03
CA VAL A 376 9.37 -16.62 7.72
C VAL A 376 8.08 -16.60 8.52
N LYS A 377 7.44 -17.74 8.61
CA LYS A 377 6.28 -17.90 9.49
C LYS A 377 6.67 -17.48 10.91
N TYR A 378 5.93 -16.51 11.47
CA TYR A 378 6.22 -15.88 12.76
C TYR A 378 7.48 -14.99 12.79
N GLY A 379 7.84 -14.38 11.67
CA GLY A 379 8.84 -13.31 11.65
C GLY A 379 8.52 -12.23 12.68
N GLN A 380 9.56 -11.66 13.28
CA GLN A 380 9.42 -10.79 14.44
C GLN A 380 9.66 -9.33 14.09
N ALA A 381 8.98 -8.46 14.82
CA ALA A 381 9.23 -7.03 14.79
C ALA A 381 9.32 -6.49 16.21
N PHE A 382 10.03 -5.38 16.37
CA PHE A 382 10.14 -4.67 17.65
C PHE A 382 9.63 -3.24 17.48
N VAL A 383 9.13 -2.68 18.58
CA VAL A 383 8.71 -1.27 18.63
C VAL A 383 9.43 -0.53 19.76
N VAL A 384 9.96 0.65 19.43
CA VAL A 384 10.60 1.59 20.36
C VAL A 384 9.80 2.87 20.37
N TYR A 385 9.05 3.12 21.43
CA TYR A 385 8.20 4.31 21.54
C TYR A 385 8.99 5.56 21.94
N ASN A 386 8.59 6.71 21.39
CA ASN A 386 8.92 8.00 21.97
C ASN A 386 8.20 8.14 23.32
N ASP A 387 8.92 8.44 24.39
CA ASP A 387 8.33 8.55 25.73
C ASP A 387 7.43 9.77 25.89
N ASN A 388 7.64 10.81 25.09
CA ASN A 388 6.85 12.05 25.11
C ASN A 388 5.54 11.92 24.30
N ASN A 389 5.53 11.06 23.27
CA ASN A 389 4.34 10.84 22.43
C ASN A 389 4.35 9.40 21.87
N LYS A 390 3.44 8.55 22.33
CA LYS A 390 3.36 7.14 21.90
C LYS A 390 2.87 6.94 20.47
N ASN A 391 2.37 7.98 19.80
CA ASN A 391 2.07 7.95 18.38
C ASN A 391 3.34 8.07 17.52
N GLU A 392 4.46 8.48 18.12
CA GLU A 392 5.76 8.46 17.47
C GLU A 392 6.61 7.30 17.99
N TYR A 393 7.14 6.49 17.07
CA TYR A 393 7.89 5.29 17.41
C TYR A 393 8.77 4.81 16.25
N TYR A 394 9.73 3.96 16.57
CA TYR A 394 10.46 3.19 15.58
C TYR A 394 9.93 1.75 15.54
N LEU A 395 9.82 1.20 14.33
CA LEU A 395 9.64 -0.22 14.10
C LEU A 395 10.94 -0.82 13.57
N ILE A 396 11.32 -1.96 14.12
CA ILE A 396 12.55 -2.68 13.76
C ILE A 396 12.11 -4.03 13.22
N GLU A 397 12.54 -4.36 12.02
CA GLU A 397 12.28 -5.63 11.35
C GLU A 397 13.48 -6.10 10.53
N ASN A 398 13.52 -7.39 10.25
CA ASN A 398 14.55 -8.00 9.42
C ASN A 398 13.97 -8.31 8.03
N ARG A 399 14.61 -7.77 6.98
CA ARG A 399 14.23 -7.96 5.57
C ARG A 399 15.35 -8.70 4.85
N GLN A 400 15.03 -9.84 4.20
CA GLN A 400 16.04 -10.72 3.62
C GLN A 400 15.66 -11.20 2.21
N GLN A 401 16.51 -10.90 1.21
CA GLN A 401 16.34 -11.36 -0.17
C GLN A 401 16.47 -12.88 -0.32
N SER A 402 17.20 -13.53 0.59
CA SER A 402 17.47 -14.98 0.56
C SER A 402 16.41 -15.82 1.26
N VAL A 403 15.47 -15.19 1.95
CA VAL A 403 14.44 -15.86 2.76
C VAL A 403 13.07 -15.62 2.15
N GLY A 404 12.30 -16.69 1.94
CA GLY A 404 10.97 -16.61 1.36
C GLY A 404 10.95 -16.25 -0.13
N ILE A 405 9.84 -15.66 -0.58
CA ILE A 405 9.61 -15.37 -1.99
C ILE A 405 9.34 -13.88 -2.27
N TRP A 406 8.83 -13.12 -1.30
CA TRP A 406 8.34 -11.78 -1.54
C TRP A 406 9.43 -10.71 -1.46
N ASP A 407 10.36 -10.83 -0.51
CA ASP A 407 11.48 -9.89 -0.34
C ASP A 407 12.66 -10.16 -1.30
N LYS A 408 12.54 -11.16 -2.18
CA LYS A 408 13.62 -11.61 -3.08
C LYS A 408 14.21 -10.51 -3.94
N LEU A 409 13.44 -9.51 -4.29
CA LEU A 409 13.84 -8.41 -5.18
C LEU A 409 13.94 -7.06 -4.46
N LEU A 410 14.03 -7.06 -3.14
CA LEU A 410 14.39 -5.85 -2.40
C LEU A 410 15.74 -5.30 -2.88
N PRO A 411 15.99 -4.01 -2.77
CA PRO A 411 17.30 -3.42 -3.07
C PRO A 411 18.43 -3.93 -2.17
N ALA A 412 18.12 -4.30 -0.91
CA ALA A 412 19.07 -4.76 0.10
C ALA A 412 18.45 -5.81 1.04
N SER A 413 19.32 -6.52 1.75
CA SER A 413 19.01 -7.34 2.92
C SER A 413 19.56 -6.69 4.19
N GLY A 414 18.84 -6.77 5.30
CA GLY A 414 19.29 -6.22 6.57
C GLY A 414 18.15 -5.83 7.51
N MET A 415 18.50 -5.15 8.59
CA MET A 415 17.55 -4.53 9.51
C MET A 415 16.98 -3.27 8.89
N MET A 416 15.67 -3.24 8.72
CA MET A 416 14.92 -2.03 8.40
C MET A 416 14.44 -1.38 9.70
N ILE A 417 14.75 -0.11 9.88
CA ILE A 417 14.28 0.70 11.00
C ILE A 417 13.37 1.78 10.42
N THR A 418 12.07 1.63 10.65
CA THR A 418 11.05 2.56 10.18
C THR A 418 10.71 3.57 11.27
N HIS A 419 10.73 4.85 10.94
CA HIS A 419 10.23 5.93 11.79
C HIS A 419 8.77 6.19 11.46
N VAL A 420 7.92 6.16 12.46
CA VAL A 420 6.49 6.48 12.36
C VAL A 420 6.17 7.62 13.32
N ASP A 421 5.61 8.72 12.80
CA ASP A 421 4.97 9.79 13.56
C ASP A 421 3.50 9.90 13.13
N TYR A 422 2.66 9.07 13.75
CA TYR A 422 1.26 8.91 13.38
C TYR A 422 0.42 10.14 13.69
N ASP A 423 -0.22 10.68 12.68
CA ASP A 423 -1.28 11.68 12.80
C ASP A 423 -2.51 11.22 12.02
N LYS A 424 -3.64 11.08 12.70
CA LYS A 424 -4.88 10.58 12.13
C LYS A 424 -5.33 11.37 10.88
N ASN A 425 -5.25 12.71 10.93
CA ASN A 425 -5.71 13.56 9.84
C ASN A 425 -4.82 13.37 8.59
N ILE A 426 -3.51 13.27 8.80
CA ILE A 426 -2.54 13.08 7.71
C ILE A 426 -2.74 11.72 7.04
N TRP A 427 -3.00 10.65 7.84
CA TRP A 427 -3.32 9.32 7.32
C TRP A 427 -4.63 9.31 6.53
N GLU A 428 -5.68 9.93 7.06
CA GLU A 428 -6.97 10.03 6.40
C GLU A 428 -6.91 10.85 5.11
N LEU A 429 -5.99 11.80 5.01
CA LEU A 429 -5.75 12.61 3.81
C LEU A 429 -4.80 11.94 2.81
N ASN A 430 -4.26 10.77 3.10
CA ASN A 430 -3.27 10.11 2.25
C ASN A 430 -2.02 10.96 1.97
N ASN A 431 -1.58 11.73 2.96
CA ASN A 431 -0.43 12.62 2.86
C ASN A 431 0.74 12.18 3.75
N VAL A 432 0.83 10.89 4.07
CA VAL A 432 1.76 10.35 5.08
C VAL A 432 3.21 10.80 4.83
N ASN A 433 3.68 10.69 3.60
CA ASN A 433 5.04 11.10 3.22
C ASN A 433 5.07 12.31 2.28
N THR A 434 3.98 13.07 2.28
CA THR A 434 3.82 14.26 1.44
C THR A 434 3.89 15.52 2.28
N ILE A 435 4.90 16.34 2.07
CA ILE A 435 5.02 17.64 2.74
C ILE A 435 4.04 18.62 2.12
N VAL A 436 3.08 19.10 2.92
CA VAL A 436 2.03 20.03 2.50
C VAL A 436 1.79 21.09 3.57
N ASN A 437 1.41 22.29 3.13
CA ASN A 437 1.06 23.38 4.02
C ASN A 437 -0.32 23.95 3.63
N TYR A 438 -1.37 23.31 4.15
CA TYR A 438 -2.75 23.70 3.89
C TYR A 438 -3.11 25.04 4.55
N SER A 439 -2.50 25.36 5.69
CA SER A 439 -2.74 26.63 6.37
C SER A 439 -2.27 27.84 5.54
N ASN A 440 -1.17 27.71 4.79
CA ASN A 440 -0.74 28.72 3.83
C ASN A 440 -1.68 28.82 2.62
N GLN A 441 -2.25 27.71 2.19
CA GLN A 441 -3.07 27.65 0.98
C GLN A 441 -4.53 28.09 1.24
N TYR A 442 -5.12 27.66 2.36
CA TYR A 442 -6.55 27.81 2.68
C TYR A 442 -6.82 28.67 3.92
N GLY A 443 -5.77 29.10 4.63
CA GLY A 443 -5.85 29.92 5.83
C GLY A 443 -5.60 29.13 7.14
N PRO A 444 -5.37 29.85 8.24
CA PRO A 444 -4.89 29.27 9.51
C PRO A 444 -5.84 28.24 10.15
N GLY A 445 -7.11 28.20 9.75
CA GLY A 445 -8.06 27.19 10.20
C GLY A 445 -7.75 25.77 9.72
N TYR A 446 -6.84 25.62 8.76
CA TYR A 446 -6.43 24.31 8.20
C TYR A 446 -5.07 23.83 8.73
N ALA A 447 -4.48 24.53 9.72
CA ALA A 447 -3.15 24.15 10.24
C ALA A 447 -3.09 22.73 10.82
N TYR A 448 -4.20 22.16 11.24
CA TYR A 448 -4.29 20.77 11.72
C TYR A 448 -4.11 19.71 10.59
N LEU A 449 -4.04 20.14 9.33
CA LEU A 449 -3.79 19.30 8.16
C LEU A 449 -2.38 19.51 7.58
N ASP A 450 -1.60 20.44 8.15
CA ASP A 450 -0.23 20.68 7.70
C ASP A 450 0.64 19.48 8.01
N ASN A 451 1.47 19.10 7.05
CA ASN A 451 2.46 18.05 7.21
C ASN A 451 3.84 18.59 6.80
N ASP A 452 4.75 18.68 7.75
CA ASP A 452 6.06 19.31 7.59
C ASP A 452 7.21 18.32 7.40
N HIS A 453 6.95 17.01 7.50
CA HIS A 453 7.94 15.94 7.32
C HIS A 453 7.31 14.64 6.83
N GLN A 454 8.14 13.69 6.40
CA GLN A 454 7.72 12.32 6.14
C GLN A 454 7.41 11.62 7.45
N ARG A 455 6.19 11.03 7.57
CA ARG A 455 5.70 10.47 8.83
C ARG A 455 5.79 8.95 8.92
N LEU A 456 6.10 8.27 7.82
CA LEU A 456 6.38 6.85 7.79
C LEU A 456 7.45 6.59 6.73
N THR A 457 8.70 6.61 7.15
CA THR A 457 9.86 6.39 6.28
C THR A 457 10.94 5.60 7.02
N ILE A 458 12.00 5.22 6.34
CA ILE A 458 13.10 4.44 6.94
C ILE A 458 14.28 5.33 7.32
N PHE A 459 15.08 4.88 8.29
CA PHE A 459 16.42 5.41 8.50
C PHE A 459 17.39 4.75 7.54
N HIS A 460 17.96 5.54 6.62
CA HIS A 460 18.91 5.06 5.61
C HIS A 460 20.28 4.82 6.23
N ALA A 461 20.76 3.56 6.23
CA ALA A 461 22.03 3.22 6.86
C ALA A 461 23.24 3.91 6.19
N ASP A 462 23.15 4.29 4.92
CA ASP A 462 24.15 5.10 4.21
C ASP A 462 23.97 6.62 4.39
N ASN A 463 22.89 7.04 5.06
CA ASN A 463 22.48 8.44 5.21
C ASN A 463 22.20 9.16 3.88
N GLU A 464 21.79 8.42 2.84
CA GLU A 464 21.45 8.94 1.52
C GLU A 464 19.99 8.61 1.15
N GLU A 465 19.13 9.61 1.08
CA GLU A 465 17.73 9.46 0.70
C GLU A 465 17.56 9.44 -0.83
N GLY A 466 17.93 8.34 -1.44
CA GLY A 466 17.92 8.19 -2.90
C GLY A 466 16.85 7.24 -3.43
N ALA A 467 16.11 7.66 -4.46
CA ALA A 467 15.00 6.87 -5.01
C ALA A 467 15.41 5.80 -6.03
N SER A 468 16.69 5.72 -6.44
CA SER A 468 17.14 4.67 -7.36
C SER A 468 17.39 3.34 -6.64
N THR A 469 17.20 2.20 -7.32
CA THR A 469 17.54 0.90 -6.73
C THR A 469 18.99 0.81 -6.25
N LYS A 470 19.90 1.51 -6.93
CA LYS A 470 21.31 1.55 -6.53
C LYS A 470 21.52 2.31 -5.23
N SER A 471 20.86 3.46 -5.04
CA SER A 471 20.91 4.20 -3.78
C SER A 471 20.25 3.42 -2.65
N GLN A 472 19.12 2.78 -2.91
CA GLN A 472 18.43 1.97 -1.89
C GLN A 472 19.21 0.72 -1.42
N ALA A 473 20.27 0.33 -2.13
CA ALA A 473 21.11 -0.80 -1.71
C ALA A 473 21.90 -0.53 -0.40
N GLY A 474 22.00 0.73 0.01
CA GLY A 474 22.66 1.14 1.26
C GLY A 474 21.73 1.42 2.43
N ASP A 475 20.42 1.28 2.24
CA ASP A 475 19.41 1.76 3.21
C ASP A 475 19.29 0.90 4.47
N LEU A 476 19.55 -0.40 4.38
CA LEU A 476 19.34 -1.33 5.50
C LEU A 476 20.64 -1.55 6.31
N TYR A 477 20.47 -1.68 7.63
CA TYR A 477 21.61 -1.94 8.55
C TYR A 477 21.97 -3.43 8.61
N PRO A 478 23.29 -3.76 8.79
CA PRO A 478 24.45 -2.86 8.76
C PRO A 478 24.87 -2.55 7.32
N PHE A 479 25.41 -1.36 7.09
CA PHE A 479 25.95 -0.98 5.78
C PHE A 479 27.29 -0.23 5.92
N ASN A 480 28.34 -0.67 5.20
CA ASN A 480 29.68 -0.04 5.16
C ASN A 480 30.26 0.34 6.54
N GLY A 481 30.02 -0.53 7.54
CA GLY A 481 30.48 -0.30 8.92
C GLY A 481 29.53 0.55 9.76
N ASN A 482 28.47 1.13 9.18
CA ASN A 482 27.39 1.72 9.96
C ASN A 482 26.47 0.59 10.47
N ASN A 483 26.55 0.32 11.75
CA ASN A 483 25.83 -0.75 12.45
C ASN A 483 25.08 -0.23 13.69
N SER A 484 24.69 1.04 13.67
CA SER A 484 24.02 1.66 14.81
C SER A 484 23.14 2.83 14.40
N LEU A 485 22.05 3.01 15.15
CA LEU A 485 21.20 4.19 15.13
C LEU A 485 21.15 4.78 16.54
N THR A 486 21.77 5.93 16.73
CA THR A 486 21.91 6.62 18.02
C THR A 486 21.63 8.10 17.86
N ASP A 487 21.57 8.83 18.96
CA ASP A 487 21.36 10.29 18.93
C ASP A 487 22.49 11.06 18.21
N THR A 488 23.64 10.44 18.01
CA THR A 488 24.84 11.06 17.41
C THR A 488 25.38 10.32 16.19
N SER A 489 24.74 9.24 15.75
CA SER A 489 25.09 8.55 14.50
C SER A 489 24.65 9.35 13.27
N SER A 490 25.05 8.89 12.09
CA SER A 490 24.60 9.42 10.80
C SER A 490 23.99 8.26 9.99
N PRO A 491 22.64 8.24 9.85
CA PRO A 491 21.66 9.19 10.38
C PRO A 491 21.56 9.16 11.91
N ALA A 492 21.06 10.25 12.51
CA ALA A 492 20.76 10.30 13.93
C ALA A 492 19.35 9.75 14.21
N ALA A 493 19.13 9.21 15.42
CA ALA A 493 17.84 8.73 15.89
C ALA A 493 16.89 9.88 16.21
N THR A 494 16.39 10.56 15.18
CA THR A 494 15.58 11.78 15.27
C THR A 494 14.12 11.50 15.65
N ILE A 495 13.52 12.43 16.41
CA ILE A 495 12.09 12.50 16.69
C ILE A 495 11.56 13.92 16.43
N TYR A 496 10.25 14.05 16.25
CA TYR A 496 9.56 15.32 15.98
C TYR A 496 8.72 15.78 17.19
N GLN A 497 8.33 14.85 18.06
CA GLN A 497 7.40 15.11 19.16
C GLN A 497 8.12 15.16 20.51
N GLY A 498 8.18 16.36 21.11
CA GLY A 498 8.67 16.53 22.48
C GLY A 498 10.17 16.41 22.69
N GLY A 499 10.97 16.47 21.63
CA GLY A 499 12.42 16.39 21.64
C GLY A 499 13.01 16.45 20.24
N THR A 500 14.30 16.15 20.11
CA THR A 500 15.01 16.08 18.82
C THR A 500 15.57 14.69 18.52
N THR A 501 15.77 13.88 19.55
CA THR A 501 16.33 12.52 19.44
C THR A 501 15.61 11.56 20.38
N MET A 502 15.62 10.27 20.03
CA MET A 502 14.89 9.21 20.75
C MET A 502 15.50 8.91 22.13
N GLY A 503 16.80 9.11 22.33
CA GLY A 503 17.49 8.77 23.57
C GLY A 503 17.62 7.27 23.86
N LYS A 504 17.34 6.42 22.87
CA LYS A 504 17.29 4.96 22.98
C LYS A 504 18.15 4.31 21.89
N PRO A 505 19.47 4.24 22.08
CA PRO A 505 20.38 3.77 21.05
C PRO A 505 20.16 2.29 20.69
N ILE A 506 20.23 2.02 19.39
CA ILE A 506 20.27 0.69 18.78
C ILE A 506 21.67 0.53 18.23
N THR A 507 22.41 -0.47 18.69
CA THR A 507 23.85 -0.63 18.41
C THR A 507 24.23 -2.08 18.13
N ASN A 508 25.47 -2.31 17.67
CA ASN A 508 26.00 -3.64 17.41
C ASN A 508 25.11 -4.48 16.46
N ILE A 509 24.49 -3.82 15.49
CA ILE A 509 23.64 -4.49 14.49
C ILE A 509 24.54 -5.39 13.64
N THR A 510 24.24 -6.68 13.62
CA THR A 510 25.02 -7.69 12.89
C THR A 510 24.06 -8.62 12.16
N GLN A 511 24.32 -8.86 10.88
CA GLN A 511 23.62 -9.88 10.10
C GLN A 511 24.42 -11.18 10.15
N ASN A 512 23.76 -12.25 10.59
CA ASN A 512 24.32 -13.59 10.68
C ASN A 512 24.31 -14.31 9.31
N GLU A 513 25.06 -15.39 9.18
CA GLU A 513 25.14 -16.15 7.92
C GLU A 513 23.80 -16.75 7.48
N ASP A 514 22.91 -17.05 8.42
CA ASP A 514 21.55 -17.56 8.16
C ASP A 514 20.54 -16.45 7.82
N GLY A 515 20.98 -15.19 7.76
CA GLY A 515 20.15 -14.02 7.50
C GLY A 515 19.42 -13.49 8.74
N SER A 516 19.55 -14.11 9.91
CA SER A 516 19.04 -13.53 11.15
C SER A 516 19.90 -12.33 11.59
N ILE A 517 19.33 -11.48 12.46
CA ILE A 517 19.98 -10.25 12.90
C ILE A 517 20.11 -10.22 14.42
N ASP A 518 21.29 -9.84 14.88
CA ASP A 518 21.59 -9.53 16.27
C ASP A 518 21.73 -8.01 16.45
N PHE A 519 21.32 -7.48 17.58
CA PHE A 519 21.57 -6.09 17.95
C PHE A 519 21.45 -5.86 19.47
N ASP A 520 21.99 -4.74 19.94
CA ASP A 520 21.84 -4.27 21.31
C ASP A 520 20.96 -3.01 21.37
N PHE A 521 20.01 -3.01 22.29
CA PHE A 521 19.15 -1.88 22.59
C PHE A 521 19.56 -1.27 23.93
N MET A 522 19.79 0.06 23.99
CA MET A 522 20.21 0.81 25.17
C MET A 522 21.46 0.20 25.87
N GLY A 523 22.43 -0.25 25.06
CA GLY A 523 23.69 -0.83 25.54
C GLY A 523 23.65 -2.34 25.81
N GLY A 524 22.51 -2.97 25.58
CA GLY A 524 22.32 -4.40 25.78
C GLY A 524 22.18 -4.81 27.26
N SER A 525 21.86 -6.08 27.49
CA SER A 525 21.82 -6.69 28.83
C SER A 525 22.14 -8.18 28.76
N ASN A 526 22.33 -8.81 29.94
CA ASN A 526 22.47 -10.26 30.04
C ASN A 526 21.13 -11.01 29.87
N ASP A 527 20.01 -10.29 29.90
CA ASP A 527 18.68 -10.85 29.61
C ASP A 527 18.51 -10.88 28.09
N ASN A 528 18.96 -11.98 27.47
CA ASN A 528 18.81 -12.16 26.03
C ASN A 528 17.34 -12.33 25.68
N ILE A 529 16.82 -11.46 24.82
CA ILE A 529 15.57 -11.72 24.11
C ILE A 529 15.88 -12.72 23.00
N ILE A 530 15.61 -13.99 23.24
CA ILE A 530 15.75 -15.03 22.22
C ILE A 530 14.56 -14.87 21.27
N THR A 531 14.81 -14.43 20.05
CA THR A 531 13.78 -14.20 19.05
C THR A 531 13.59 -15.39 18.12
N GLY A 532 14.55 -16.29 18.02
CA GLY A 532 14.46 -17.50 17.22
C GLY A 532 13.76 -18.62 17.99
N ILE A 533 12.42 -18.74 17.92
CA ILE A 533 11.80 -20.04 18.16
C ILE A 533 12.01 -20.82 16.85
N HIS A 534 13.08 -21.59 16.77
CA HIS A 534 13.18 -22.65 15.80
C HIS A 534 12.10 -23.67 16.13
N PHE A 535 10.96 -23.65 15.42
CA PHE A 535 10.18 -24.86 15.27
C PHE A 535 11.01 -25.80 14.39
N VAL A 536 11.86 -26.59 15.02
CA VAL A 536 12.40 -27.77 14.38
C VAL A 536 11.18 -28.69 14.16
N GLU A 537 10.75 -28.84 12.91
CA GLU A 537 9.97 -30.00 12.51
C GLU A 537 10.86 -31.24 12.67
N ASN A 538 11.06 -31.67 13.88
CA ASN A 538 11.62 -32.96 14.20
C ASN A 538 10.66 -33.67 15.12
N ASP A 539 10.37 -34.93 14.78
CA ASP A 539 9.53 -35.90 15.46
C ASP A 539 9.94 -36.24 16.92
N GLU A 540 10.66 -35.35 17.59
CA GLU A 540 10.99 -35.47 19.02
C GLU A 540 10.42 -34.30 19.84
N MET A 541 9.12 -34.24 19.96
CA MET A 541 8.37 -33.43 20.92
C MET A 541 8.56 -33.96 22.34
N SER A 542 9.75 -33.88 22.93
CA SER A 542 9.97 -34.40 24.28
C SER A 542 10.59 -33.47 25.31
N SER A 543 10.88 -32.21 25.05
CA SER A 543 11.42 -31.32 26.11
C SER A 543 11.05 -29.83 26.10
N PHE A 544 10.40 -29.29 25.09
CA PHE A 544 9.86 -27.94 25.13
C PHE A 544 8.34 -27.97 25.26
N GLY A 545 7.82 -27.71 26.47
CA GLY A 545 6.38 -27.58 26.63
C GLY A 545 5.80 -27.95 27.96
N GLN A 546 6.56 -28.23 28.97
CA GLN A 546 6.03 -28.35 30.33
C GLN A 546 6.11 -26.98 31.04
N GLY A 547 5.13 -26.12 30.77
CA GLY A 547 5.03 -24.83 31.42
C GLY A 547 3.77 -24.07 31.03
N VAL A 548 3.48 -23.06 31.83
CA VAL A 548 2.38 -22.12 31.60
C VAL A 548 2.97 -20.81 31.13
N TYR A 549 2.44 -20.29 30.04
CA TYR A 549 2.84 -19.01 29.45
C TYR A 549 1.63 -18.09 29.31
N SER A 550 1.82 -16.80 29.52
CA SER A 550 0.85 -15.77 29.14
C SER A 550 0.74 -15.67 27.61
N LEU A 551 -0.29 -14.99 27.09
CA LEU A 551 -0.49 -14.83 25.64
C LEU A 551 0.65 -14.05 24.96
N ASP A 552 1.35 -13.22 25.72
CA ASP A 552 2.54 -12.46 25.28
C ASP A 552 3.86 -13.27 25.39
N GLY A 553 3.75 -14.61 25.64
CA GLY A 553 4.90 -15.53 25.66
C GLY A 553 5.70 -15.52 26.97
N ARG A 554 5.27 -14.79 28.01
CA ARG A 554 5.95 -14.78 29.31
C ARG A 554 5.74 -16.09 30.05
N TYR A 555 6.82 -16.71 30.50
CA TYR A 555 6.77 -17.92 31.35
C TYR A 555 6.18 -17.58 32.73
N MET A 556 5.11 -18.28 33.11
CA MET A 556 4.34 -18.05 34.33
C MET A 556 4.53 -19.17 35.39
N GLY A 557 5.32 -20.21 35.05
CA GLY A 557 5.58 -21.33 35.93
C GLY A 557 5.21 -22.69 35.34
N THR A 558 5.36 -23.74 36.13
CA THR A 558 5.07 -25.12 35.69
C THR A 558 3.60 -25.52 35.87
N SER A 559 2.78 -24.73 36.54
CA SER A 559 1.37 -25.03 36.83
C SER A 559 0.49 -23.77 36.68
N ALA A 560 -0.69 -23.98 36.12
CA ALA A 560 -1.71 -22.90 36.04
C ALA A 560 -2.41 -22.67 37.42
N ASN A 561 -2.14 -23.48 38.42
CA ASN A 561 -2.72 -23.32 39.76
C ASN A 561 -2.13 -22.06 40.43
N GLY A 562 -3.00 -21.20 40.93
CA GLY A 562 -2.58 -19.92 41.58
C GLY A 562 -2.55 -18.72 40.66
N LEU A 563 -2.66 -18.86 39.33
CA LEU A 563 -2.77 -17.73 38.42
C LEU A 563 -4.15 -17.08 38.47
N GLU A 564 -4.23 -15.81 38.16
CA GLU A 564 -5.49 -15.06 38.05
C GLU A 564 -6.34 -15.56 36.87
N LYS A 565 -7.62 -15.14 36.81
CA LYS A 565 -8.48 -15.45 35.66
C LYS A 565 -7.89 -14.80 34.42
N GLY A 566 -7.70 -15.60 33.37
CA GLY A 566 -7.07 -15.13 32.14
C GLY A 566 -6.93 -16.25 31.10
N ILE A 567 -6.30 -15.89 29.97
CA ILE A 567 -5.99 -16.86 28.92
C ILE A 567 -4.48 -17.17 28.99
N TYR A 568 -4.16 -18.45 28.98
CA TYR A 568 -2.79 -18.94 29.11
C TYR A 568 -2.51 -20.03 28.06
N ILE A 569 -1.25 -20.23 27.73
CA ILE A 569 -0.76 -21.37 26.95
C ILE A 569 -0.17 -22.37 27.93
N VAL A 570 -0.75 -23.54 28.03
CA VAL A 570 -0.29 -24.64 28.90
C VAL A 570 0.07 -25.82 28.02
N ASN A 571 1.33 -26.23 28.04
CA ASN A 571 1.84 -27.34 27.21
C ASN A 571 1.42 -27.18 25.73
N GLY A 572 1.60 -25.96 25.18
CA GLY A 572 1.25 -25.65 23.79
C GLY A 572 -0.25 -25.51 23.50
N LYS A 573 -1.13 -25.63 24.50
CA LYS A 573 -2.58 -25.48 24.32
C LYS A 573 -3.12 -24.26 25.03
N LYS A 574 -3.98 -23.50 24.33
CA LYS A 574 -4.68 -22.35 24.92
C LYS A 574 -5.70 -22.85 25.95
N ILE A 575 -5.60 -22.35 27.18
CA ILE A 575 -6.59 -22.56 28.23
C ILE A 575 -7.16 -21.22 28.71
N VAL A 576 -8.41 -21.25 29.14
CA VAL A 576 -9.08 -20.12 29.82
C VAL A 576 -9.23 -20.53 31.29
N LYS A 577 -8.74 -19.67 32.19
CA LYS A 577 -8.86 -19.90 33.64
C LYS A 577 -9.88 -18.95 34.26
#